data_dc67f12e1b2de07e93c439a55117a1a6
#
_entry.id   dc67f12e1b2de07e93c439a55117a1a6
#
_cell.length_a   1.000
_cell.length_b   1.000
_cell.length_c   1.000
_cell.angle_alpha   90.00
_cell.angle_beta   90.00
_cell.angle_gamma   90.00
#
_symmetry.space_group_name_H-M   'P 1'
#
loop_
_entity.id
_entity.type
_entity.pdbx_description
1 polymer ?
#
loop_
_entity_poly.entity_id
_entity_poly.type
_entity_poly.pdbx_seq_one_letter_code
_entity_poly.pdbx_strand_id
1 'polypeptide(L)'
;EAIANVKAHFFDPFEYLMLRHKDELIDTEFPQPLGKVAYHVACHQRVQNFGMKTRDFLQLIPDTEVTAIERCSGHDGTYAVKAETFEKAQKIARPVVRRVAESEADTFGSDCPMAGRLIADGMDEGEAQHPVSMVRQAYGI
;
A
#
# COMPACT_ATOMS: atom_id res chain seq x y z
N GLU A 1 -20.37 23.49 12.87
CA GLU A 1 -19.84 23.93 11.55
C GLU A 1 -18.35 23.58 11.39
N ALA A 2 -17.44 23.97 12.32
CA ALA A 2 -16.00 23.69 12.20
C ALA A 2 -15.67 22.20 12.07
N ILE A 3 -16.26 21.33 12.91
CA ILE A 3 -16.05 19.87 12.85
C ILE A 3 -16.53 19.29 11.52
N ALA A 4 -17.67 19.75 11.01
CA ALA A 4 -18.20 19.30 9.73
C ALA A 4 -17.28 19.71 8.57
N ASN A 5 -16.69 20.91 8.64
CA ASN A 5 -15.72 21.37 7.66
C ASN A 5 -14.43 20.54 7.69
N VAL A 6 -13.86 20.26 8.87
CA VAL A 6 -12.68 19.37 8.98
C VAL A 6 -12.98 18.00 8.41
N LYS A 7 -14.12 17.39 8.77
CA LYS A 7 -14.54 16.09 8.25
C LYS A 7 -14.64 16.07 6.72
N ALA A 8 -15.15 17.14 6.12
CA ALA A 8 -15.29 17.25 4.66
C ALA A 8 -13.96 17.43 3.91
N HIS A 9 -12.87 17.77 4.63
CA HIS A 9 -11.54 18.01 4.05
C HIS A 9 -10.48 17.05 4.60
N PHE A 10 -10.89 15.97 5.23
CA PHE A 10 -10.00 14.95 5.75
C PHE A 10 -9.98 13.75 4.77
N PHE A 11 -8.86 13.54 4.12
CA PHE A 11 -8.68 12.55 3.08
C PHE A 11 -7.51 11.61 3.38
N ASP A 12 -7.59 10.37 2.90
CA ASP A 12 -6.41 9.53 2.73
C ASP A 12 -5.49 10.15 1.65
N PRO A 13 -4.16 10.02 1.75
CA PRO A 13 -3.24 10.60 0.77
C PRO A 13 -3.56 10.24 -0.69
N PHE A 14 -3.82 8.98 -0.98
CA PHE A 14 -4.15 8.55 -2.35
C PHE A 14 -5.57 8.89 -2.77
N GLU A 15 -6.51 8.95 -1.83
CA GLU A 15 -7.84 9.54 -2.10
C GLU A 15 -7.68 10.99 -2.56
N TYR A 16 -6.89 11.79 -1.85
CA TYR A 16 -6.62 13.18 -2.20
C TYR A 16 -5.91 13.31 -3.56
N LEU A 17 -4.88 12.50 -3.82
CA LEU A 17 -4.17 12.50 -5.10
C LEU A 17 -5.11 12.14 -6.27
N MET A 18 -6.00 11.17 -6.10
CA MET A 18 -6.99 10.83 -7.13
C MET A 18 -8.02 11.94 -7.35
N LEU A 19 -8.40 12.69 -6.31
CA LEU A 19 -9.23 13.89 -6.47
C LEU A 19 -8.48 14.96 -7.29
N ARG A 20 -7.21 15.21 -6.98
CA ARG A 20 -6.38 16.16 -7.74
C ARG A 20 -6.15 15.72 -9.18
N HIS A 21 -5.98 14.41 -9.41
CA HIS A 21 -5.89 13.86 -10.76
C HIS A 21 -7.18 14.11 -11.55
N LYS A 22 -8.35 13.91 -10.95
CA LYS A 22 -9.65 14.17 -11.56
C LYS A 22 -9.83 15.65 -11.94
N ASP A 23 -9.26 16.56 -11.14
CA ASP A 23 -9.29 18.01 -11.37
C ASP A 23 -8.17 18.49 -12.30
N GLU A 24 -7.39 17.57 -12.91
CA GLU A 24 -6.23 17.85 -13.78
C GLU A 24 -5.13 18.71 -13.09
N LEU A 25 -4.98 18.55 -11.78
CA LEU A 25 -4.02 19.30 -10.95
C LEU A 25 -2.79 18.47 -10.54
N ILE A 26 -2.61 17.30 -11.14
CA ILE A 26 -1.43 16.45 -10.94
C ILE A 26 -0.75 16.22 -12.28
N ASP A 27 0.57 16.36 -12.28
CA ASP A 27 1.39 15.92 -13.40
C ASP A 27 1.38 14.38 -13.47
N THR A 28 1.03 13.83 -14.61
CA THR A 28 1.01 12.38 -14.88
C THR A 28 2.14 11.92 -15.80
N GLU A 29 3.13 12.79 -16.04
CA GLU A 29 4.35 12.44 -16.74
C GLU A 29 5.32 11.75 -15.76
N PHE A 30 5.30 10.42 -15.75
CA PHE A 30 6.17 9.62 -14.91
C PHE A 30 7.36 9.12 -15.75
N PRO A 31 8.59 9.63 -15.51
CA PRO A 31 9.78 9.23 -16.28
C PRO A 31 10.26 7.80 -15.96
N GLN A 32 9.82 7.20 -14.86
CA GLN A 32 10.26 5.87 -14.47
C GLN A 32 9.08 4.93 -14.22
N PRO A 33 9.01 3.77 -14.92
CA PRO A 33 8.04 2.73 -14.63
C PRO A 33 8.37 2.03 -13.30
N LEU A 34 7.37 1.38 -12.71
CA LEU A 34 7.55 0.56 -11.52
C LEU A 34 7.58 -0.95 -11.82
N GLY A 35 7.25 -1.35 -13.05
CA GLY A 35 7.13 -2.76 -13.40
C GLY A 35 5.97 -3.44 -12.68
N LYS A 36 6.18 -4.63 -12.17
CA LYS A 36 5.18 -5.39 -11.42
C LYS A 36 5.20 -4.98 -9.93
N VAL A 37 4.06 -4.57 -9.43
CA VAL A 37 3.88 -4.15 -8.03
C VAL A 37 2.90 -5.05 -7.32
N ALA A 38 3.32 -5.69 -6.23
CA ALA A 38 2.42 -6.38 -5.30
C ALA A 38 1.98 -5.40 -4.21
N TYR A 39 0.75 -4.92 -4.31
CA TYR A 39 0.19 -3.95 -3.39
C TYR A 39 -0.71 -4.62 -2.35
N HIS A 40 -0.28 -4.64 -1.08
CA HIS A 40 -1.10 -5.09 0.04
C HIS A 40 -2.06 -3.98 0.46
N VAL A 41 -3.36 -4.27 0.36
CA VAL A 41 -4.43 -3.33 0.76
C VAL A 41 -4.56 -3.31 2.28
N ALA A 42 -4.19 -2.20 2.90
CA ALA A 42 -4.22 -2.04 4.35
C ALA A 42 -5.64 -2.08 4.92
N CYS A 43 -5.78 -2.64 6.14
CA CYS A 43 -7.08 -2.79 6.78
C CYS A 43 -7.81 -1.45 6.97
N HIS A 44 -7.08 -0.38 7.34
CA HIS A 44 -7.66 0.94 7.54
C HIS A 44 -8.28 1.52 6.26
N GLN A 45 -7.72 1.25 5.08
CA GLN A 45 -8.31 1.66 3.81
C GLN A 45 -9.60 0.90 3.49
N ARG A 46 -9.61 -0.40 3.80
CA ARG A 46 -10.79 -1.24 3.57
C ARG A 46 -12.00 -0.79 4.40
N VAL A 47 -11.79 -0.41 5.66
CA VAL A 47 -12.88 0.05 6.54
C VAL A 47 -13.36 1.46 6.21
N GLN A 48 -12.56 2.29 5.56
CA GLN A 48 -12.96 3.63 5.11
C GLN A 48 -13.85 3.61 3.87
N ASN A 49 -13.87 2.49 3.14
CA ASN A 49 -14.78 2.25 2.01
C ASN A 49 -14.72 3.30 0.88
N PHE A 50 -13.55 3.87 0.60
CA PHE A 50 -13.34 4.80 -0.51
C PHE A 50 -12.73 4.12 -1.76
N GLY A 51 -12.59 2.80 -1.73
CA GLY A 51 -12.02 2.00 -2.83
C GLY A 51 -10.50 1.91 -2.78
N MET A 52 -9.90 1.30 -3.79
CA MET A 52 -8.46 1.04 -3.87
C MET A 52 -7.71 2.21 -4.53
N LYS A 53 -7.79 3.40 -3.94
CA LYS A 53 -7.21 4.63 -4.53
C LYS A 53 -5.71 4.56 -4.76
N THR A 54 -4.99 3.90 -3.87
CA THR A 54 -3.55 3.64 -4.03
C THR A 54 -3.27 2.81 -5.29
N ARG A 55 -3.97 1.69 -5.47
CA ARG A 55 -3.86 0.89 -6.70
C ARG A 55 -4.20 1.73 -7.93
N ASP A 56 -5.32 2.43 -7.89
CA ASP A 56 -5.81 3.22 -9.03
C ASP A 56 -4.80 4.31 -9.41
N PHE A 57 -4.14 4.93 -8.44
CA PHE A 57 -3.09 5.92 -8.68
C PHE A 57 -1.81 5.29 -9.26
N LEU A 58 -1.33 4.20 -8.67
CA LEU A 58 -0.14 3.51 -9.17
C LEU A 58 -0.31 2.99 -10.60
N GLN A 59 -1.54 2.65 -11.00
CA GLN A 59 -1.86 2.24 -12.38
C GLN A 59 -1.83 3.40 -13.40
N LEU A 60 -1.74 4.66 -12.97
CA LEU A 60 -1.50 5.79 -13.87
C LEU A 60 -0.04 5.84 -14.36
N ILE A 61 0.87 5.17 -13.65
CA ILE A 61 2.30 5.13 -14.01
C ILE A 61 2.47 4.18 -15.20
N PRO A 62 3.06 4.64 -16.33
CA PRO A 62 3.28 3.79 -17.50
C PRO A 62 4.08 2.52 -17.17
N ASP A 63 3.82 1.45 -17.91
CA ASP A 63 4.49 0.16 -17.76
C ASP A 63 4.51 -0.36 -16.30
N THR A 64 3.40 -0.13 -15.60
CA THR A 64 3.21 -0.55 -14.21
C THR A 64 1.98 -1.45 -14.07
N GLU A 65 2.20 -2.68 -13.62
CA GLU A 65 1.15 -3.66 -13.35
C GLU A 65 0.97 -3.84 -11.85
N VAL A 66 -0.22 -3.53 -11.32
CA VAL A 66 -0.49 -3.59 -9.87
C VAL A 66 -1.38 -4.77 -9.53
N THR A 67 -0.83 -5.73 -8.80
CA THR A 67 -1.58 -6.83 -8.19
C THR A 67 -1.99 -6.44 -6.77
N ALA A 68 -3.28 -6.16 -6.56
CA ALA A 68 -3.83 -5.85 -5.24
C ALA A 68 -4.08 -7.12 -4.42
N ILE A 69 -3.57 -7.16 -3.20
CA ILE A 69 -3.66 -8.31 -2.30
C ILE A 69 -4.45 -7.91 -1.05
N GLU A 70 -5.67 -8.42 -0.95
CA GLU A 70 -6.56 -8.22 0.19
C GLU A 70 -6.47 -9.41 1.15
N ARG A 71 -5.48 -9.41 2.04
CA ARG A 71 -5.29 -10.42 3.08
C ARG A 71 -4.82 -9.76 4.37
N CYS A 72 -5.10 -10.40 5.50
CA CYS A 72 -4.57 -9.92 6.77
C CYS A 72 -3.06 -10.09 6.80
N SER A 73 -2.36 -9.03 7.19
CA SER A 73 -0.90 -9.06 7.39
C SER A 73 -0.48 -9.68 8.73
N GLY A 74 -1.43 -9.93 9.64
CA GLY A 74 -1.14 -10.46 10.98
C GLY A 74 -0.72 -9.39 11.99
N HIS A 75 -0.64 -8.13 11.59
CA HIS A 75 -0.12 -7.06 12.46
C HIS A 75 -1.05 -6.74 13.63
N ASP A 76 -2.33 -6.54 13.40
CA ASP A 76 -3.39 -6.25 14.38
C ASP A 76 -2.93 -5.45 15.63
N GLY A 77 -2.76 -4.15 15.46
CA GLY A 77 -2.30 -3.25 16.53
C GLY A 77 -0.89 -3.58 17.02
N THR A 78 -0.77 -4.26 18.16
CA THR A 78 0.54 -4.62 18.75
C THR A 78 0.90 -6.10 18.60
N TYR A 79 0.10 -6.89 17.90
CA TYR A 79 0.26 -8.33 17.82
C TYR A 79 1.61 -8.76 17.26
N ALA A 80 2.08 -8.06 16.24
CA ALA A 80 3.37 -8.32 15.59
C ALA A 80 4.59 -7.74 16.33
N VAL A 81 4.39 -6.92 17.38
CA VAL A 81 5.51 -6.30 18.11
C VAL A 81 5.70 -6.88 19.51
N LYS A 82 4.79 -7.73 19.99
CA LYS A 82 4.93 -8.42 21.27
C LYS A 82 5.55 -9.80 21.07
N ALA A 83 6.58 -10.13 21.85
CA ALA A 83 7.28 -11.40 21.76
C ALA A 83 6.34 -12.62 21.87
N GLU A 84 5.38 -12.58 22.79
CA GLU A 84 4.42 -13.67 23.04
C GLU A 84 3.41 -13.91 21.90
N THR A 85 3.20 -12.92 21.02
CA THR A 85 2.25 -13.01 19.90
C THR A 85 2.91 -13.00 18.53
N PHE A 86 4.19 -12.70 18.44
CA PHE A 86 4.90 -12.54 17.17
C PHE A 86 4.83 -13.77 16.25
N GLU A 87 5.06 -14.98 16.79
CA GLU A 87 4.95 -16.22 16.02
C GLU A 87 3.53 -16.44 15.46
N LYS A 88 2.51 -16.03 16.21
CA LYS A 88 1.10 -16.13 15.77
C LYS A 88 0.85 -15.12 14.65
N ALA A 89 1.37 -13.89 14.80
CA ALA A 89 1.29 -12.86 13.77
C ALA A 89 1.92 -13.33 12.47
N GLN A 90 3.11 -13.93 12.53
CA GLN A 90 3.76 -14.52 11.36
C GLN A 90 2.94 -15.65 10.71
N LYS A 91 2.34 -16.54 11.53
CA LYS A 91 1.46 -17.60 10.99
C LYS A 91 0.25 -17.02 10.24
N ILE A 92 -0.33 -15.93 10.76
CA ILE A 92 -1.45 -15.22 10.10
C ILE A 92 -0.97 -14.53 8.81
N ALA A 93 0.26 -14.02 8.79
CA ALA A 93 0.85 -13.37 7.61
C ALA A 93 1.19 -14.33 6.46
N ARG A 94 1.42 -15.61 6.71
CA ARG A 94 1.83 -16.59 5.68
C ARG A 94 1.03 -16.53 4.38
N PRO A 95 -0.31 -16.43 4.37
CA PRO A 95 -1.07 -16.36 3.12
C PRO A 95 -0.80 -15.10 2.30
N VAL A 96 -0.55 -13.94 2.93
CA VAL A 96 -0.22 -12.71 2.21
C VAL A 96 1.22 -12.76 1.71
N VAL A 97 2.17 -13.21 2.53
CA VAL A 97 3.57 -13.43 2.14
C VAL A 97 3.65 -14.33 0.90
N ARG A 98 2.96 -15.49 0.93
CA ARG A 98 2.92 -16.39 -0.21
C ARG A 98 2.37 -15.71 -1.48
N ARG A 99 1.30 -14.92 -1.38
CA ARG A 99 0.74 -14.21 -2.52
C ARG A 99 1.66 -13.14 -3.08
N VAL A 100 2.42 -12.45 -2.22
CA VAL A 100 3.46 -11.51 -2.66
C VAL A 100 4.55 -12.27 -3.42
N ALA A 101 5.06 -13.37 -2.88
CA ALA A 101 6.06 -14.19 -3.55
C ALA A 101 5.56 -14.76 -4.90
N GLU A 102 4.34 -15.31 -4.94
CA GLU A 102 3.73 -15.87 -6.16
C GLU A 102 3.44 -14.81 -7.24
N SER A 103 3.38 -13.52 -6.89
CA SER A 103 3.14 -12.43 -7.85
C SER A 103 4.36 -12.13 -8.73
N GLU A 104 5.54 -12.61 -8.35
CA GLU A 104 6.81 -12.30 -9.04
C GLU A 104 6.98 -10.79 -9.29
N ALA A 105 6.57 -9.99 -8.30
CA ALA A 105 6.60 -8.54 -8.40
C ALA A 105 8.02 -7.99 -8.19
N ASP A 106 8.38 -6.96 -8.97
CA ASP A 106 9.66 -6.24 -8.83
C ASP A 106 9.71 -5.45 -7.52
N THR A 107 8.53 -5.07 -7.02
CA THR A 107 8.37 -4.28 -5.80
C THR A 107 7.09 -4.68 -5.07
N PHE A 108 7.11 -4.66 -3.75
CA PHE A 108 5.91 -4.86 -2.94
C PHE A 108 5.79 -3.84 -1.81
N GLY A 109 4.58 -3.61 -1.34
CA GLY A 109 4.36 -2.68 -0.25
C GLY A 109 2.92 -2.57 0.23
N SER A 110 2.73 -1.69 1.19
CA SER A 110 1.43 -1.41 1.80
C SER A 110 1.37 0.03 2.28
N ASP A 111 0.18 0.63 2.31
CA ASP A 111 -0.05 1.93 2.94
C ASP A 111 0.10 1.88 4.47
N CYS A 112 0.14 0.68 5.04
CA CYS A 112 0.48 0.47 6.44
C CYS A 112 1.94 0.01 6.55
N PRO A 113 2.89 0.85 7.03
CA PRO A 113 4.30 0.48 7.16
C PRO A 113 4.51 -0.76 8.02
N MET A 114 3.71 -0.92 9.08
CA MET A 114 3.79 -2.07 9.98
C MET A 114 3.36 -3.38 9.29
N ALA A 115 2.32 -3.31 8.45
CA ALA A 115 1.90 -4.45 7.66
C ALA A 115 2.97 -4.79 6.61
N GLY A 116 3.51 -3.79 5.93
CA GLY A 116 4.61 -3.95 4.97
C GLY A 116 5.82 -4.62 5.62
N ARG A 117 6.23 -4.15 6.81
CA ARG A 117 7.34 -4.74 7.56
C ARG A 117 7.10 -6.21 7.91
N LEU A 118 5.93 -6.56 8.43
CA LEU A 118 5.65 -7.96 8.81
C LEU A 118 5.58 -8.89 7.58
N ILE A 119 5.15 -8.37 6.43
CA ILE A 119 5.21 -9.11 5.16
C ILE A 119 6.67 -9.31 4.76
N ALA A 120 7.51 -8.26 4.81
CA ALA A 120 8.94 -8.35 4.51
C ALA A 120 9.68 -9.32 5.44
N ASP A 121 9.37 -9.33 6.73
CA ASP A 121 9.93 -10.28 7.70
C ASP A 121 9.57 -11.76 7.39
N GLY A 122 8.54 -11.99 6.57
CA GLY A 122 8.15 -13.31 6.10
C GLY A 122 8.67 -13.67 4.71
N MET A 123 9.29 -12.73 4.01
CA MET A 123 9.93 -12.96 2.71
C MET A 123 11.39 -13.37 2.91
N ASP A 124 11.94 -14.15 1.98
CA ASP A 124 13.35 -14.53 1.99
C ASP A 124 14.26 -13.34 1.64
N GLU A 125 13.76 -12.46 0.74
CA GLU A 125 14.48 -11.28 0.27
C GLU A 125 13.50 -10.12 0.00
N GLY A 126 14.01 -8.89 0.05
CA GLY A 126 13.29 -7.68 -0.32
C GLY A 126 12.82 -6.84 0.86
N GLU A 127 12.57 -5.58 0.58
CA GLU A 127 12.02 -4.61 1.53
C GLU A 127 10.67 -4.09 1.04
N ALA A 128 9.72 -3.98 1.97
CA ALA A 128 8.44 -3.38 1.65
C ALA A 128 8.59 -1.86 1.46
N GLN A 129 8.06 -1.35 0.36
CA GLN A 129 8.03 0.08 0.09
C GLN A 129 6.65 0.66 0.39
N HIS A 130 6.63 1.85 0.98
CA HIS A 130 5.37 2.59 1.09
C HIS A 130 4.97 3.13 -0.29
N PRO A 131 3.69 3.08 -0.71
CA PRO A 131 3.25 3.54 -2.03
C PRO A 131 3.65 4.98 -2.38
N VAL A 132 3.71 5.89 -1.41
CA VAL A 132 4.24 7.25 -1.62
C VAL A 132 5.71 7.24 -2.06
N SER A 133 6.53 6.31 -1.55
CA SER A 133 7.92 6.14 -1.99
C SER A 133 8.00 5.59 -3.41
N MET A 134 7.08 4.70 -3.80
CA MET A 134 6.97 4.21 -5.18
C MET A 134 6.61 5.36 -6.14
N VAL A 135 5.65 6.21 -5.78
CA VAL A 135 5.28 7.41 -6.56
C VAL A 135 6.47 8.37 -6.69
N ARG A 136 7.18 8.62 -5.59
CA ARG A 136 8.41 9.43 -5.61
C ARG A 136 9.44 8.86 -6.60
N GLN A 137 9.66 7.55 -6.59
CA GLN A 137 10.55 6.88 -7.54
C GLN A 137 10.06 7.06 -8.98
N ALA A 138 8.76 6.90 -9.24
CA ALA A 138 8.20 7.07 -10.57
C ALA A 138 8.41 8.49 -11.12
N TYR A 139 8.41 9.51 -10.27
CA TYR A 139 8.78 10.89 -10.64
C TYR A 139 10.30 11.11 -10.78
N GLY A 140 11.14 10.14 -10.44
CA GLY A 140 12.59 10.25 -10.53
C GLY A 140 13.24 11.15 -9.46
N ILE A 141 12.61 11.32 -8.28
CA ILE A 141 13.06 12.21 -7.20
C ILE A 141 13.32 11.47 -5.89
#